data_39b2e49df1aff74b34ca13c8f979ac07
#
_entry.id   39b2e49df1aff74b34ca13c8f979ac07
#
_cell.length_a   1.000
_cell.length_b   1.000
_cell.length_c   1.000
_cell.angle_alpha   90.00
_cell.angle_beta   90.00
_cell.angle_gamma   90.00
#
_symmetry.space_group_name_H-M   'P 1'
#
loop_
_entity.id
_entity.type
_entity.pdbx_description
1 polymer ?
#
loop_
_entity_poly.entity_id
_entity_poly.type
_entity_poly.pdbx_seq_one_letter_code
_entity_poly.pdbx_strand_id
1 'polypeptide(L)'
;MTAKLEVRGVSYSYHSLEGETLALSDISFSVESGQFLSIVGPSGCGKSTLLSLLCGLLLPDQGEILLDGAPLSRDMSTVGYMLQKDHLFEWRTILSNVSLGLEIQKRMDSDSLKTLREMLNTYGLKGFE
;
A
#
# COMPACT_ATOMS: atom_id res chain seq x y z
N MET A 1 -8.95 6.78 -21.52
CA MET A 1 -8.24 7.15 -20.29
C MET A 1 -7.29 6.03 -19.92
N THR A 2 -6.11 6.39 -19.50
CA THR A 2 -5.11 5.39 -19.11
C THR A 2 -5.34 5.01 -17.64
N ALA A 3 -5.48 3.73 -17.35
CA ALA A 3 -5.62 3.26 -15.99
C ALA A 3 -4.35 3.59 -15.17
N LYS A 4 -4.53 4.07 -13.95
CA LYS A 4 -3.43 4.30 -13.00
C LYS A 4 -2.86 2.98 -12.50
N LEU A 5 -3.74 2.05 -12.18
CA LEU A 5 -3.41 0.70 -11.72
C LEU A 5 -4.19 -0.31 -12.57
N GLU A 6 -3.51 -1.33 -13.07
CA GLU A 6 -4.14 -2.45 -13.75
C GLU A 6 -3.71 -3.76 -13.13
N VAL A 7 -4.69 -4.61 -12.86
CA VAL A 7 -4.48 -5.98 -12.40
C VAL A 7 -5.03 -6.91 -13.47
N ARG A 8 -4.20 -7.78 -14.01
CA ARG A 8 -4.52 -8.63 -15.16
C ARG A 8 -4.30 -10.09 -14.86
N GLY A 9 -5.38 -10.85 -14.71
CA GLY A 9 -5.34 -12.29 -14.53
C GLY A 9 -4.50 -12.78 -13.37
N VAL A 10 -4.47 -12.05 -12.26
CA VAL A 10 -3.61 -12.34 -11.12
C VAL A 10 -4.13 -13.52 -10.32
N SER A 11 -3.23 -14.48 -10.09
CA SER A 11 -3.44 -15.62 -9.20
C SER A 11 -2.28 -15.72 -8.22
N TYR A 12 -2.56 -16.13 -7.01
CA TYR A 12 -1.58 -16.32 -5.96
C TYR A 12 -1.96 -17.43 -5.00
N SER A 13 -0.99 -18.27 -4.67
CA SER A 13 -1.13 -19.34 -3.68
C SER A 13 -0.05 -19.22 -2.62
N TYR A 14 -0.42 -19.52 -1.37
CA TYR A 14 0.54 -19.72 -0.29
C TYR A 14 1.07 -21.14 -0.32
N HIS A 15 2.39 -21.27 -0.22
CA HIS A 15 3.07 -22.58 -0.14
C HIS A 15 3.53 -22.81 1.29
N SER A 16 3.16 -23.96 1.86
CA SER A 16 3.60 -24.41 3.18
C SER A 16 4.09 -25.86 3.12
N LEU A 17 4.68 -26.34 4.19
CA LEU A 17 5.07 -27.74 4.30
C LEU A 17 3.86 -28.71 4.26
N GLU A 18 2.66 -28.22 4.57
CA GLU A 18 1.42 -28.96 4.56
C GLU A 18 0.69 -28.94 3.20
N GLY A 19 1.17 -28.12 2.26
CA GLY A 19 0.59 -28.03 0.93
C GLY A 19 0.45 -26.60 0.41
N GLU A 20 -0.32 -26.46 -0.65
CA GLU A 20 -0.59 -25.22 -1.34
C GLU A 20 -2.03 -24.75 -1.03
N THR A 21 -2.18 -23.47 -0.70
CA THR A 21 -3.47 -22.83 -0.45
C THR A 21 -3.68 -21.71 -1.44
N LEU A 22 -4.64 -21.87 -2.34
CA LEU A 22 -5.03 -20.84 -3.30
C LEU A 22 -5.69 -19.67 -2.57
N ALA A 23 -5.10 -18.48 -2.69
CA ALA A 23 -5.61 -17.25 -2.08
C ALA A 23 -6.38 -16.39 -3.09
N LEU A 24 -5.87 -16.26 -4.32
CA LEU A 24 -6.47 -15.47 -5.39
C LEU A 24 -6.44 -16.26 -6.70
N SER A 25 -7.52 -16.19 -7.47
CA SER A 25 -7.64 -16.86 -8.75
C SER A 25 -8.18 -15.93 -9.81
N ASP A 26 -7.38 -15.67 -10.85
CA ASP A 26 -7.76 -14.91 -12.05
C ASP A 26 -8.44 -13.57 -11.74
N ILE A 27 -7.81 -12.77 -10.92
CA ILE A 27 -8.32 -11.45 -10.53
C ILE A 27 -7.89 -10.40 -11.57
N SER A 28 -8.87 -9.67 -12.10
CA SER A 28 -8.64 -8.59 -13.08
C SER A 28 -9.53 -7.39 -12.77
N PHE A 29 -8.92 -6.23 -12.69
CA PHE A 29 -9.61 -4.93 -12.56
C PHE A 29 -8.64 -3.79 -12.89
N SER A 30 -9.17 -2.60 -13.04
CA SER A 30 -8.37 -1.38 -13.22
C SER A 30 -8.91 -0.25 -12.36
N VAL A 31 -8.02 0.66 -12.00
CA VAL A 31 -8.32 1.86 -11.24
C VAL A 31 -7.74 3.07 -11.96
N GLU A 32 -8.57 4.06 -12.24
CA GLU A 32 -8.13 5.29 -12.88
C GLU A 32 -7.54 6.28 -11.86
N SER A 33 -6.79 7.24 -12.34
CA SER A 33 -6.25 8.31 -11.48
C SER A 33 -7.38 9.08 -10.80
N GLY A 34 -7.26 9.29 -9.48
CA GLY A 34 -8.28 9.96 -8.67
C GLY A 34 -9.50 9.12 -8.31
N GLN A 35 -9.57 7.88 -8.77
CA GLN A 35 -10.67 6.97 -8.44
C GLN A 35 -10.47 6.35 -7.05
N PHE A 36 -11.57 6.17 -6.34
CA PHE A 36 -11.65 5.39 -5.10
C PHE A 36 -12.27 4.03 -5.38
N LEU A 37 -11.57 2.96 -5.03
CA LEU A 37 -12.02 1.58 -5.20
C LEU A 37 -12.14 0.89 -3.84
N SER A 38 -13.28 0.29 -3.55
CA SER A 38 -13.49 -0.55 -2.37
C SER A 38 -13.42 -2.02 -2.71
N ILE A 39 -12.68 -2.79 -1.92
CA ILE A 39 -12.61 -4.26 -2.00
C ILE A 39 -13.33 -4.81 -0.79
N VAL A 40 -14.43 -5.52 -1.03
CA VAL A 40 -15.28 -6.08 0.03
C VAL A 40 -15.39 -7.59 -0.11
N GLY A 41 -15.51 -8.27 1.02
CA GLY A 41 -15.68 -9.71 1.06
C GLY A 41 -15.55 -10.25 2.49
N PRO A 42 -15.94 -11.53 2.71
CA PRO A 42 -15.84 -12.15 4.01
C PRO A 42 -14.38 -12.30 4.48
N SER A 43 -14.18 -12.51 5.76
CA SER A 43 -12.86 -12.80 6.33
C SER A 43 -12.26 -14.04 5.66
N GLY A 44 -10.96 -13.97 5.32
CA GLY A 44 -10.24 -15.08 4.69
C GLY A 44 -10.45 -15.22 3.19
N CYS A 45 -11.10 -14.26 2.51
CA CYS A 45 -11.32 -14.33 1.05
C CYS A 45 -10.16 -13.79 0.20
N GLY A 46 -9.05 -13.37 0.80
CA GLY A 46 -7.86 -12.92 0.07
C GLY A 46 -7.68 -11.41 -0.07
N LYS A 47 -8.48 -10.57 0.58
CA LYS A 47 -8.36 -9.10 0.50
C LYS A 47 -6.97 -8.59 0.91
N SER A 48 -6.46 -9.07 2.04
CA SER A 48 -5.12 -8.67 2.53
C SER A 48 -4.01 -9.18 1.61
N THR A 49 -4.17 -10.37 1.04
CA THR A 49 -3.25 -10.93 0.05
C THR A 49 -3.21 -10.06 -1.20
N LEU A 50 -4.36 -9.65 -1.70
CA LEU A 50 -4.44 -8.76 -2.86
C LEU A 50 -3.74 -7.42 -2.58
N LEU A 51 -3.99 -6.81 -1.42
CA LEU A 51 -3.31 -5.56 -1.03
C LEU A 51 -1.80 -5.74 -0.93
N SER A 52 -1.31 -6.86 -0.40
CA SER A 52 0.12 -7.17 -0.34
C SER A 52 0.76 -7.30 -1.72
N LEU A 53 0.04 -7.86 -2.69
CA LEU A 53 0.47 -7.91 -4.09
C LEU A 53 0.49 -6.51 -4.73
N LEU A 54 -0.53 -5.69 -4.48
CA LEU A 54 -0.61 -4.32 -5.00
C LEU A 54 0.47 -3.41 -4.42
N CYS A 55 0.97 -3.71 -3.24
CA CYS A 55 2.07 -2.99 -2.59
C CYS A 55 3.46 -3.56 -2.91
N GLY A 56 3.55 -4.58 -3.76
CA GLY A 56 4.82 -5.19 -4.12
C GLY A 56 5.49 -6.02 -3.01
N LEU A 57 4.79 -6.29 -1.92
CA LEU A 57 5.29 -7.15 -0.84
C LEU A 57 5.29 -8.62 -1.23
N LEU A 58 4.37 -9.03 -2.10
CA LEU A 58 4.28 -10.34 -2.70
C LEU A 58 4.31 -10.21 -4.21
N LEU A 59 4.77 -11.26 -4.89
CA LEU A 59 4.72 -11.35 -6.36
C LEU A 59 3.62 -12.34 -6.77
N PRO A 60 2.82 -12.04 -7.79
CA PRO A 60 1.80 -12.96 -8.27
C PRO A 60 2.43 -14.21 -8.90
N ASP A 61 1.79 -15.36 -8.73
CA ASP A 61 2.21 -16.61 -9.41
C ASP A 61 1.85 -16.56 -10.89
N GLN A 62 0.73 -15.92 -11.23
CA GLN A 62 0.27 -15.70 -12.60
C GLN A 62 -0.28 -14.30 -12.73
N GLY A 63 -0.30 -13.81 -13.98
CA GLY A 63 -0.79 -12.49 -14.29
C GLY A 63 0.22 -11.39 -14.02
N GLU A 64 -0.22 -10.16 -14.14
CA GLU A 64 0.64 -8.99 -13.97
C GLU A 64 -0.11 -7.84 -13.30
N ILE A 65 0.65 -7.00 -12.64
CA ILE A 65 0.16 -5.75 -12.05
C ILE A 65 0.96 -4.61 -12.65
N LEU A 66 0.26 -3.64 -13.23
CA LEU A 66 0.86 -2.46 -13.85
C LEU A 66 0.50 -1.21 -13.06
N LEU A 67 1.47 -0.36 -12.81
CA LEU A 67 1.29 0.98 -12.27
C LEU A 67 1.78 1.99 -13.31
N ASP A 68 0.90 2.91 -13.72
CA ASP A 68 1.17 3.86 -14.81
C ASP A 68 1.66 3.19 -16.10
N GLY A 69 1.11 2.01 -16.43
CA GLY A 69 1.44 1.26 -17.63
C GLY A 69 2.75 0.46 -17.58
N ALA A 70 3.48 0.52 -16.48
CA ALA A 70 4.71 -0.24 -16.27
C ALA A 70 4.52 -1.34 -15.22
N PRO A 71 5.18 -2.50 -15.34
CA PRO A 71 5.13 -3.52 -14.31
C PRO A 71 5.51 -2.97 -12.93
N LEU A 72 4.80 -3.43 -11.92
CA LEU A 72 5.04 -3.03 -10.54
C LEU A 72 6.49 -3.35 -10.16
N SER A 73 7.24 -2.33 -9.78
CA SER A 73 8.64 -2.50 -9.36
C SER A 73 8.75 -2.72 -7.85
N ARG A 74 9.93 -3.14 -7.40
CA ARG A 74 10.23 -3.22 -5.97
C ARG A 74 10.36 -1.86 -5.31
N ASP A 75 10.63 -0.82 -6.09
CA ASP A 75 10.65 0.56 -5.59
C ASP A 75 9.22 1.08 -5.51
N MET A 76 8.60 0.90 -4.36
CA MET A 76 7.24 1.34 -4.05
C MET A 76 7.22 2.66 -3.27
N SER A 77 8.25 3.49 -3.40
CA SER A 77 8.36 4.76 -2.68
C SER A 77 7.20 5.74 -2.94
N THR A 78 6.48 5.56 -4.05
CA THR A 78 5.31 6.37 -4.41
C THR A 78 3.99 5.78 -3.94
N VAL A 79 3.99 4.59 -3.34
CA VAL A 79 2.79 3.89 -2.87
C VAL A 79 2.72 3.98 -1.35
N GLY A 80 1.61 4.51 -0.84
CA GLY A 80 1.30 4.47 0.58
C GLY A 80 0.48 3.23 0.92
N TYR A 81 0.90 2.49 1.92
CA TYR A 81 0.19 1.31 2.41
C TYR A 81 -0.14 1.45 3.88
N MET A 82 -1.41 1.45 4.21
CA MET A 82 -1.90 1.44 5.58
C MET A 82 -2.35 0.03 5.95
N LEU A 83 -1.65 -0.58 6.89
CA LEU A 83 -1.95 -1.91 7.41
C LEU A 83 -3.16 -1.89 8.34
N GLN A 84 -3.73 -3.05 8.61
CA GLN A 84 -4.89 -3.20 9.49
C GLN A 84 -4.57 -2.80 10.94
N LYS A 85 -3.33 -3.05 11.40
CA LYS A 85 -2.82 -2.60 12.69
C LYS A 85 -2.01 -1.33 12.52
N ASP A 86 -1.96 -0.52 13.58
CA ASP A 86 -1.01 0.58 13.65
C ASP A 86 0.41 -0.02 13.69
N HIS A 87 1.22 0.28 12.72
CA HIS A 87 2.62 -0.12 12.67
C HIS A 87 3.50 1.08 12.98
N LEU A 88 3.15 1.82 14.06
CA LEU A 88 3.97 2.89 14.58
C LEU A 88 5.20 2.30 15.29
N PHE A 89 6.33 2.93 15.08
CA PHE A 89 7.55 2.60 15.80
C PHE A 89 7.49 3.22 17.19
N GLU A 90 7.41 2.40 18.21
CA GLU A 90 7.29 2.83 19.62
C GLU A 90 8.49 3.63 20.10
N TRP A 91 9.66 3.44 19.49
CA TRP A 91 10.88 4.18 19.81
C TRP A 91 11.01 5.52 19.08
N ARG A 92 10.02 5.91 18.28
CA ARG A 92 9.99 7.17 17.55
C ARG A 92 8.89 8.07 18.10
N THR A 93 9.10 9.39 18.01
CA THR A 93 8.05 10.36 18.31
C THR A 93 6.92 10.29 17.27
N ILE A 94 5.78 10.90 17.56
CA ILE A 94 4.66 10.97 16.62
C ILE A 94 5.08 11.69 15.34
N LEU A 95 5.73 12.85 15.46
CA LEU A 95 6.24 13.57 14.29
C LEU A 95 7.22 12.73 13.47
N SER A 96 8.13 12.02 14.13
CA SER A 96 9.09 11.13 13.47
C SER A 96 8.42 9.94 12.76
N ASN A 97 7.36 9.38 13.33
CA ASN A 97 6.57 8.34 12.66
C ASN A 97 5.85 8.86 11.41
N VAL A 98 5.16 9.99 11.50
CA VAL A 98 4.42 10.54 10.36
C VAL A 98 5.34 11.08 9.26
N SER A 99 6.57 11.44 9.58
CA SER A 99 7.55 11.89 8.61
C SER A 99 8.27 10.75 7.88
N LEU A 100 8.06 9.49 8.29
CA LEU A 100 8.78 8.34 7.73
C LEU A 100 8.66 8.22 6.21
N GLY A 101 7.48 8.47 5.65
CA GLY A 101 7.27 8.45 4.20
C GLY A 101 8.14 9.48 3.46
N LEU A 102 8.29 10.67 4.03
CA LEU A 102 9.16 11.71 3.48
C LEU A 102 10.65 11.34 3.60
N GLU A 103 11.04 10.71 4.71
CA GLU A 103 12.41 10.20 4.88
C GLU A 103 12.75 9.17 3.80
N ILE A 104 11.86 8.21 3.55
CA ILE A 104 12.04 7.18 2.52
C ILE A 104 12.14 7.80 1.13
N GLN A 105 11.32 8.80 0.84
CA GLN A 105 11.32 9.51 -0.43
C GLN A 105 12.45 10.56 -0.54
N LYS A 106 13.24 10.74 0.51
CA LYS A 106 14.30 11.78 0.60
C LYS A 106 13.76 13.19 0.36
N ARG A 107 12.58 13.48 0.89
CA ARG A 107 11.86 14.76 0.74
C ARG A 107 11.67 15.47 2.08
N MET A 108 12.59 15.28 3.03
CA MET A 108 12.60 15.95 4.32
C MET A 108 13.18 17.36 4.18
N ASP A 109 12.34 18.30 3.80
CA ASP A 109 12.66 19.73 3.80
C ASP A 109 11.81 20.49 4.83
N SER A 110 12.11 21.78 5.04
CA SER A 110 11.40 22.62 6.01
C SER A 110 9.92 22.79 5.66
N ASP A 111 9.58 22.88 4.38
CA ASP A 111 8.19 23.06 3.91
C ASP A 111 7.38 21.79 4.12
N SER A 112 7.96 20.62 3.85
CA SER A 112 7.33 19.33 4.12
C SER A 112 7.07 19.12 5.61
N LEU A 113 8.02 19.46 6.48
CA LEU A 113 7.86 19.39 7.93
C LEU A 113 6.77 20.35 8.43
N LYS A 114 6.71 21.55 7.88
CA LYS A 114 5.65 22.51 8.19
C LYS A 114 4.28 21.95 7.83
N THR A 115 4.14 21.37 6.64
CA THR A 115 2.90 20.72 6.17
C THR A 115 2.49 19.59 7.11
N LEU A 116 3.43 18.75 7.55
CA LEU A 116 3.12 17.66 8.49
C LEU A 116 2.61 18.19 9.82
N ARG A 117 3.20 19.24 10.35
CA ARG A 117 2.72 19.87 11.60
C ARG A 117 1.33 20.47 11.45
N GLU A 118 1.05 21.10 10.32
CA GLU A 118 -0.29 21.61 10.00
C GLU A 118 -1.31 20.47 9.90
N MET A 119 -0.96 19.34 9.30
CA MET A 119 -1.80 18.14 9.26
C MET A 119 -2.06 17.59 10.66
N LEU A 120 -1.03 17.45 11.51
CA LEU A 120 -1.20 17.02 12.91
C LEU A 120 -2.15 17.95 13.67
N ASN A 121 -2.02 19.26 13.47
CA ASN A 121 -2.94 20.22 14.06
C ASN A 121 -4.38 20.03 13.56
N THR A 122 -4.55 19.83 12.26
CA THR A 122 -5.87 19.59 11.64
C THR A 122 -6.55 18.36 12.22
N TYR A 123 -5.79 17.32 12.51
CA TYR A 123 -6.31 16.08 13.12
C TYR A 123 -6.35 16.08 14.66
N GLY A 124 -6.15 17.25 15.28
CA GLY A 124 -6.28 17.40 16.73
C GLY A 124 -5.10 16.88 17.55
N LEU A 125 -3.96 16.70 16.93
CA LEU A 125 -2.73 16.19 17.56
C LEU A 125 -1.70 17.27 17.86
N LYS A 126 -2.08 18.54 17.82
CA LYS A 126 -1.20 19.65 18.19
C LYS A 126 -0.74 19.50 19.66
N GLY A 127 0.55 19.57 19.87
CA GLY A 127 1.17 19.42 21.19
C GLY A 127 1.49 17.97 21.59
N PHE A 128 1.26 17.00 20.70
CA PHE A 128 1.57 15.59 20.92
C PHE A 128 2.69 15.07 19.98
N GLU A 129 3.39 15.96 19.28
CA GLU A 129 4.43 15.59 18.32
C GLU A 129 5.55 14.74 18.92
#